data_8e7cdc09620a16fb263be215d5ebbe91
#
_entry.id   8e7cdc09620a16fb263be215d5ebbe91
#
_cell.length_a   1.000
_cell.length_b   1.000
_cell.length_c   1.000
_cell.angle_alpha   90.00
_cell.angle_beta   90.00
_cell.angle_gamma   90.00
#
_symmetry.space_group_name_H-M   'P 1'
#
loop_
_entity.id
_entity.type
_entity.pdbx_description
1 polymer ?
#
loop_
_entity_poly.entity_id
_entity_poly.type
_entity_poly.pdbx_seq_one_letter_code
_entity_poly.pdbx_strand_id
1 'polypeptide(L)'
;MNLRYAIAAAAASIVISTPLAAQNAPQEIVGIYHVAPGHQVEFLKWMDQQDRVAAAAGVPRGQLYAHVDGDSWDYLIISPMTTAAQDAAVEAAGKRMGVNMMRGGLELRKHITSHTDTFVRGPMSVAQYLAMLGEK
;
A
#
# COMPACT_ATOMS: atom_id res chain seq x y z
N MET A 1 46.72 28.12 -50.24
CA MET A 1 45.77 28.54 -49.21
C MET A 1 44.78 27.39 -49.13
N ASN A 2 45.02 26.41 -48.20
CA ASN A 2 44.25 25.16 -48.11
C ASN A 2 43.32 25.23 -46.92
N LEU A 3 42.02 25.37 -47.21
CA LEU A 3 40.94 25.39 -46.21
C LEU A 3 40.50 23.95 -45.92
N ARG A 4 40.84 23.43 -44.72
CA ARG A 4 40.41 22.10 -44.24
C ARG A 4 39.13 22.27 -43.50
N TYR A 5 38.05 21.72 -44.05
CA TYR A 5 36.75 21.60 -43.36
C TYR A 5 36.82 20.44 -42.38
N ALA A 6 36.73 20.70 -41.08
CA ALA A 6 36.53 19.68 -40.06
C ALA A 6 35.02 19.44 -39.90
N ILE A 7 34.54 18.26 -40.26
CA ILE A 7 33.18 17.82 -40.02
C ILE A 7 33.15 17.25 -38.60
N ALA A 8 32.48 17.94 -37.68
CA ALA A 8 32.21 17.44 -36.35
C ALA A 8 30.96 16.57 -36.42
N ALA A 9 31.13 15.26 -36.27
CA ALA A 9 30.00 14.32 -36.11
C ALA A 9 29.45 14.39 -34.66
N ALA A 10 28.31 14.99 -34.49
CA ALA A 10 27.56 14.93 -33.21
C ALA A 10 26.90 13.55 -33.05
N ALA A 11 27.47 12.71 -32.19
CA ALA A 11 26.82 11.45 -31.78
C ALA A 11 25.70 11.79 -30.80
N ALA A 12 24.44 11.67 -31.25
CA ALA A 12 23.27 11.74 -30.39
C ALA A 12 23.16 10.46 -29.59
N SER A 13 23.53 10.48 -28.30
CA SER A 13 23.31 9.38 -27.37
C SER A 13 21.82 9.33 -27.02
N ILE A 14 21.10 8.37 -27.57
CA ILE A 14 19.74 8.05 -27.15
C ILE A 14 19.84 7.36 -25.79
N VAL A 15 19.56 8.10 -24.72
CA VAL A 15 19.38 7.53 -23.38
C VAL A 15 18.03 6.81 -23.36
N ILE A 16 18.06 5.49 -23.54
CA ILE A 16 16.90 4.63 -23.31
C ILE A 16 16.73 4.57 -21.80
N SER A 17 15.86 5.42 -21.25
CA SER A 17 15.43 5.34 -19.86
C SER A 17 14.53 4.11 -19.71
N THR A 18 15.11 3.00 -19.26
CA THR A 18 14.33 1.82 -18.82
C THR A 18 13.44 2.22 -17.65
N PRO A 19 12.17 1.81 -17.61
CA PRO A 19 11.29 2.11 -16.49
C PRO A 19 11.69 1.29 -15.26
N LEU A 20 12.65 1.80 -14.48
CA LEU A 20 13.11 1.20 -13.22
C LEU A 20 12.01 1.22 -12.14
N ALA A 21 10.96 2.05 -12.33
CA ALA A 21 9.89 2.24 -11.36
C ALA A 21 9.01 1.01 -11.13
N ALA A 22 8.81 0.15 -12.14
CA ALA A 22 7.92 -1.01 -12.01
C ALA A 22 8.55 -2.18 -11.22
N GLN A 23 9.87 -2.34 -11.27
CA GLN A 23 10.57 -3.40 -10.53
C GLN A 23 10.54 -3.18 -9.02
N ASN A 24 10.36 -1.93 -8.58
CA ASN A 24 10.34 -1.50 -7.19
C ASN A 24 8.96 -1.03 -6.73
N ALA A 25 7.87 -1.42 -7.43
CA ALA A 25 6.53 -1.09 -6.98
C ALA A 25 6.30 -1.64 -5.55
N PRO A 26 5.76 -0.83 -4.64
CA PRO A 26 5.58 -1.24 -3.26
C PRO A 26 4.67 -2.47 -3.16
N GLN A 27 4.94 -3.29 -2.16
CA GLN A 27 4.01 -4.34 -1.77
C GLN A 27 3.01 -3.76 -0.78
N GLU A 28 1.76 -4.16 -0.94
CA GLU A 28 0.65 -3.70 -0.12
C GLU A 28 -0.20 -4.89 0.31
N ILE A 29 -0.95 -4.70 1.39
CA ILE A 29 -1.95 -5.65 1.85
C ILE A 29 -3.31 -5.06 1.48
N VAL A 30 -4.14 -5.85 0.80
CA VAL A 30 -5.55 -5.52 0.57
C VAL A 30 -6.38 -6.37 1.51
N GLY A 31 -7.03 -5.70 2.46
CA GLY A 31 -8.01 -6.32 3.36
C GLY A 31 -9.43 -6.05 2.87
N ILE A 32 -10.24 -7.10 2.75
CA ILE A 32 -11.67 -7.02 2.41
C ILE A 32 -12.45 -7.46 3.64
N TYR A 33 -13.37 -6.61 4.11
CA TYR A 33 -14.07 -6.79 5.38
C TYR A 33 -15.57 -6.91 5.18
N HIS A 34 -16.15 -7.93 5.82
CA HIS A 34 -17.60 -8.11 6.01
C HIS A 34 -17.92 -7.78 7.46
N VAL A 35 -18.52 -6.63 7.69
CA VAL A 35 -18.83 -6.16 9.04
C VAL A 35 -20.06 -6.88 9.59
N ALA A 36 -20.05 -7.18 10.88
CA ALA A 36 -21.21 -7.77 11.55
C ALA A 36 -22.39 -6.76 11.54
N PRO A 37 -23.62 -7.22 11.34
CA PRO A 37 -24.80 -6.35 11.32
C PRO A 37 -24.87 -5.46 12.56
N GLY A 38 -24.99 -4.15 12.36
CA GLY A 38 -25.05 -3.16 13.42
C GLY A 38 -23.71 -2.71 13.99
N HIS A 39 -22.57 -3.28 13.53
CA HIS A 39 -21.23 -2.95 14.03
C HIS A 39 -20.43 -2.00 13.14
N GLN A 40 -21.02 -1.40 12.10
CA GLN A 40 -20.31 -0.56 11.14
C GLN A 40 -19.60 0.63 11.80
N VAL A 41 -20.27 1.30 12.72
CA VAL A 41 -19.70 2.48 13.39
C VAL A 41 -18.58 2.07 14.35
N GLU A 42 -18.74 1.00 15.10
CA GLU A 42 -17.74 0.46 16.03
C GLU A 42 -16.51 -0.04 15.28
N PHE A 43 -16.70 -0.71 14.14
CA PHE A 43 -15.59 -1.10 13.25
C PHE A 43 -14.80 0.11 12.78
N LEU A 44 -15.47 1.15 12.26
CA LEU A 44 -14.80 2.37 11.80
C LEU A 44 -14.08 3.11 12.94
N LYS A 45 -14.66 3.17 14.14
CA LYS A 45 -13.99 3.74 15.32
C LYS A 45 -12.74 2.95 15.70
N TRP A 46 -12.82 1.61 15.62
CA TRP A 46 -11.67 0.76 15.87
C TRP A 46 -10.58 0.99 14.83
N MET A 47 -10.94 1.09 13.54
CA MET A 47 -9.99 1.41 12.45
C MET A 47 -9.34 2.78 12.65
N ASP A 48 -10.11 3.82 12.99
CA ASP A 48 -9.58 5.15 13.28
C ASP A 48 -8.59 5.13 14.47
N GLN A 49 -8.83 4.30 15.48
CA GLN A 49 -7.87 4.11 16.57
C GLN A 49 -6.56 3.49 16.07
N GLN A 50 -6.61 2.46 15.20
CA GLN A 50 -5.41 1.87 14.60
C GLN A 50 -4.64 2.90 13.76
N ASP A 51 -5.34 3.70 12.97
CA ASP A 51 -4.77 4.78 12.17
C ASP A 51 -4.04 5.83 13.00
N ARG A 52 -4.61 6.21 14.16
CA ARG A 52 -3.94 7.14 15.09
C ARG A 52 -2.68 6.55 15.69
N VAL A 53 -2.67 5.26 16.01
CA VAL A 53 -1.47 4.58 16.50
C VAL A 53 -0.41 4.52 15.42
N ALA A 54 -0.77 4.16 14.18
CA ALA A 54 0.14 4.15 13.04
C ALA A 54 0.74 5.56 12.79
N ALA A 55 -0.09 6.59 12.79
CA ALA A 55 0.35 7.98 12.63
C ALA A 55 1.33 8.40 13.74
N ALA A 56 1.05 8.03 15.00
CA ALA A 56 1.95 8.31 16.14
C ALA A 56 3.28 7.55 16.06
N ALA A 57 3.33 6.47 15.28
CA ALA A 57 4.54 5.70 14.96
C ALA A 57 5.27 6.18 13.71
N GLY A 58 4.73 7.18 12.97
CA GLY A 58 5.27 7.64 11.69
C GLY A 58 5.06 6.65 10.54
N VAL A 59 4.09 5.74 10.67
CA VAL A 59 3.75 4.75 9.64
C VAL A 59 2.58 5.28 8.80
N PRO A 60 2.63 5.17 7.46
CA PRO A 60 1.54 5.56 6.58
C PRO A 60 0.26 4.79 6.91
N ARG A 61 -0.87 5.49 6.85
CA ARG A 61 -2.21 4.88 7.01
C ARG A 61 -2.62 4.12 5.75
N GLY A 62 -3.50 3.14 5.94
CA GLY A 62 -4.20 2.50 4.84
C GLY A 62 -5.21 3.44 4.16
N GLN A 63 -5.57 3.11 2.93
CA GLN A 63 -6.63 3.77 2.17
C GLN A 63 -7.90 2.94 2.31
N LEU A 64 -8.95 3.55 2.88
CA LEU A 64 -10.24 2.90 3.05
C LEU A 64 -11.16 3.23 1.87
N TYR A 65 -11.78 2.19 1.33
CA TYR A 65 -12.84 2.25 0.33
C TYR A 65 -14.12 1.66 0.94
N ALA A 66 -15.20 2.44 0.94
CA ALA A 66 -16.51 1.96 1.35
C ALA A 66 -17.23 1.38 0.13
N HIS A 67 -17.89 0.23 0.31
CA HIS A 67 -18.71 -0.38 -0.72
C HIS A 67 -19.92 0.51 -1.04
N VAL A 68 -20.26 0.60 -2.31
CA VAL A 68 -21.41 1.38 -2.81
C VAL A 68 -22.46 0.47 -3.44
N ASP A 69 -22.03 -0.45 -4.30
CA ASP A 69 -22.91 -1.36 -5.03
C ASP A 69 -22.10 -2.56 -5.57
N GLY A 70 -22.74 -3.72 -5.72
CA GLY A 70 -22.18 -4.94 -6.33
C GLY A 70 -22.05 -6.11 -5.36
N ASP A 71 -20.85 -6.46 -4.90
CA ASP A 71 -20.54 -7.59 -4.04
C ASP A 71 -21.00 -7.36 -2.58
N SER A 72 -20.83 -8.34 -1.71
CA SER A 72 -21.36 -8.36 -0.33
C SER A 72 -20.41 -7.82 0.73
N TRP A 73 -19.21 -7.34 0.39
CA TRP A 73 -18.29 -6.76 1.36
C TRP A 73 -18.69 -5.31 1.75
N ASP A 74 -18.27 -4.85 2.93
CA ASP A 74 -18.59 -3.51 3.43
C ASP A 74 -17.43 -2.52 3.16
N TYR A 75 -16.20 -2.95 3.44
CA TYR A 75 -15.00 -2.10 3.30
C TYR A 75 -13.85 -2.86 2.67
N LEU A 76 -13.06 -2.13 1.86
CA LEU A 76 -11.77 -2.57 1.35
C LEU A 76 -10.71 -1.59 1.86
N ILE A 77 -9.59 -2.11 2.35
CA ILE A 77 -8.49 -1.30 2.85
C ILE A 77 -7.20 -1.73 2.16
N ILE A 78 -6.48 -0.77 1.59
CA ILE A 78 -5.16 -0.98 1.01
C ILE A 78 -4.14 -0.35 1.94
N SER A 79 -3.26 -1.15 2.50
CA SER A 79 -2.24 -0.70 3.44
C SER A 79 -0.83 -1.04 2.93
N PRO A 80 0.15 -0.14 3.08
CA PRO A 80 1.53 -0.46 2.76
C PRO A 80 2.03 -1.56 3.70
N MET A 81 2.91 -2.44 3.19
CA MET A 81 3.62 -3.37 4.05
C MET A 81 4.58 -2.62 4.97
N THR A 82 4.59 -3.02 6.22
CA THR A 82 5.50 -2.48 7.23
C THR A 82 6.78 -3.29 7.34
N THR A 83 7.82 -2.66 7.81
CA THR A 83 9.08 -3.31 8.21
C THR A 83 9.02 -3.70 9.69
N ALA A 84 9.86 -4.63 10.12
CA ALA A 84 9.96 -5.00 11.52
C ALA A 84 10.24 -3.80 12.46
N ALA A 85 10.99 -2.80 12.00
CA ALA A 85 11.23 -1.57 12.75
C ALA A 85 9.98 -0.72 12.89
N GLN A 86 9.16 -0.64 11.83
CA GLN A 86 7.87 0.05 11.87
C GLN A 86 6.85 -0.68 12.77
N ASP A 87 6.82 -2.00 12.71
CA ASP A 87 5.96 -2.81 13.60
C ASP A 87 6.30 -2.56 15.08
N ALA A 88 7.58 -2.57 15.42
CA ALA A 88 8.05 -2.24 16.78
C ALA A 88 7.68 -0.80 17.19
N ALA A 89 7.74 0.16 16.27
CA ALA A 89 7.32 1.54 16.51
C ALA A 89 5.81 1.66 16.76
N VAL A 90 5.00 0.92 15.98
CA VAL A 90 3.53 0.84 16.15
C VAL A 90 3.18 0.23 17.51
N GLU A 91 3.83 -0.87 17.90
CA GLU A 91 3.62 -1.49 19.22
C GLU A 91 3.95 -0.53 20.35
N ALA A 92 5.09 0.17 20.26
CA ALA A 92 5.50 1.17 21.25
C ALA A 92 4.52 2.37 21.30
N ALA A 93 4.01 2.82 20.15
CA ALA A 93 3.00 3.90 20.08
C ALA A 93 1.68 3.42 20.71
N GLY A 94 1.21 2.23 20.37
CA GLY A 94 0.02 1.63 20.95
C GLY A 94 0.11 1.57 22.50
N LYS A 95 1.24 1.09 23.02
CA LYS A 95 1.47 1.04 24.47
C LYS A 95 1.38 2.43 25.12
N ARG A 96 1.98 3.47 24.51
CA ARG A 96 1.88 4.86 25.01
C ARG A 96 0.44 5.39 24.99
N MET A 97 -0.36 4.96 24.04
CA MET A 97 -1.77 5.38 23.87
C MET A 97 -2.76 4.47 24.61
N GLY A 98 -2.27 3.48 25.39
CA GLY A 98 -3.14 2.53 26.09
C GLY A 98 -3.84 1.52 25.19
N VAL A 99 -3.37 1.34 23.96
CA VAL A 99 -3.90 0.38 22.98
C VAL A 99 -3.04 -0.88 22.98
N ASN A 100 -3.65 -2.03 23.23
CA ASN A 100 -2.95 -3.31 23.18
C ASN A 100 -2.97 -3.88 21.75
N MET A 101 -1.90 -3.62 21.00
CA MET A 101 -1.79 -4.04 19.60
C MET A 101 -1.80 -5.56 19.43
N MET A 102 -1.30 -6.34 20.39
CA MET A 102 -1.34 -7.81 20.35
C MET A 102 -2.76 -8.36 20.39
N ARG A 103 -3.73 -7.60 20.90
CA ARG A 103 -5.13 -7.98 20.94
C ARG A 103 -5.92 -7.50 19.71
N GLY A 104 -5.30 -6.79 18.78
CA GLY A 104 -5.95 -6.18 17.62
C GLY A 104 -6.81 -7.17 16.84
N GLY A 105 -6.33 -8.38 16.57
CA GLY A 105 -7.10 -9.40 15.88
C GLY A 105 -8.31 -9.94 16.68
N LEU A 106 -8.26 -9.92 18.01
CA LEU A 106 -9.39 -10.29 18.84
C LEU A 106 -10.43 -9.18 18.88
N GLU A 107 -10.00 -7.93 18.94
CA GLU A 107 -10.90 -6.77 18.90
C GLU A 107 -11.58 -6.67 17.52
N LEU A 108 -10.83 -6.84 16.42
CA LEU A 108 -11.38 -6.88 15.07
C LEU A 108 -12.53 -7.89 14.94
N ARG A 109 -12.34 -9.10 15.44
CA ARG A 109 -13.35 -10.18 15.36
C ARG A 109 -14.67 -9.87 16.07
N LYS A 110 -14.71 -8.88 16.94
CA LYS A 110 -15.98 -8.42 17.56
C LYS A 110 -16.86 -7.64 16.58
N HIS A 111 -16.26 -7.10 15.52
CA HIS A 111 -16.92 -6.18 14.61
C HIS A 111 -17.19 -6.78 13.23
N ILE A 112 -16.58 -7.92 12.89
CA ILE A 112 -16.67 -8.51 11.56
C ILE A 112 -17.24 -9.92 11.59
N THR A 113 -17.87 -10.32 10.49
CA THR A 113 -18.26 -11.72 10.25
C THR A 113 -17.15 -12.50 9.56
N SER A 114 -16.42 -11.82 8.66
CA SER A 114 -15.23 -12.36 7.97
C SER A 114 -14.36 -11.26 7.43
N HIS A 115 -13.11 -11.59 7.12
CA HIS A 115 -12.22 -10.76 6.30
C HIS A 115 -11.27 -11.66 5.51
N THR A 116 -10.72 -11.09 4.45
CA THR A 116 -9.67 -11.70 3.64
C THR A 116 -8.56 -10.69 3.44
N ASP A 117 -7.31 -11.12 3.69
CA ASP A 117 -6.12 -10.32 3.39
C ASP A 117 -5.38 -10.96 2.23
N THR A 118 -4.93 -10.13 1.29
CA THR A 118 -4.09 -10.56 0.18
C THR A 118 -2.94 -9.59 -0.04
N PHE A 119 -1.80 -10.11 -0.50
CA PHE A 119 -0.64 -9.30 -0.84
C PHE A 119 -0.70 -8.92 -2.31
N VAL A 120 -0.51 -7.64 -2.59
CA VAL A 120 -0.50 -7.10 -3.93
C VAL A 120 0.78 -6.31 -4.18
N ARG A 121 1.07 -6.04 -5.43
CA ARG A 121 2.15 -5.14 -5.85
C ARG A 121 1.57 -4.10 -6.79
N GLY A 122 1.79 -2.83 -6.46
CA GLY A 122 1.28 -1.72 -7.24
C GLY A 122 1.21 -0.42 -6.44
N PRO A 123 0.54 0.60 -6.98
CA PRO A 123 -0.14 0.59 -8.29
C PRO A 123 0.83 0.60 -9.47
N MET A 124 0.45 -0.05 -10.57
CA MET A 124 1.21 -0.05 -11.82
C MET A 124 0.28 -0.19 -13.03
N SER A 125 0.73 0.27 -14.21
CA SER A 125 0.02 0.05 -15.46
C SER A 125 0.25 -1.37 -16.00
N VAL A 126 -0.64 -1.83 -16.89
CA VAL A 126 -0.48 -3.11 -17.60
C VAL A 126 0.85 -3.15 -18.36
N ALA A 127 1.23 -2.04 -19.01
CA ALA A 127 2.50 -1.94 -19.72
C ALA A 127 3.72 -2.12 -18.81
N GLN A 128 3.68 -1.54 -17.59
CA GLN A 128 4.74 -1.74 -16.59
C GLN A 128 4.80 -3.20 -16.13
N TYR A 129 3.65 -3.83 -15.92
CA TYR A 129 3.63 -5.23 -15.52
C TYR A 129 4.15 -6.16 -16.64
N LEU A 130 3.75 -5.94 -17.90
CA LEU A 130 4.28 -6.68 -19.04
C LEU A 130 5.81 -6.53 -19.15
N ALA A 131 6.33 -5.31 -18.98
CA ALA A 131 7.76 -5.10 -18.99
C ALA A 131 8.50 -5.88 -17.88
N MET A 132 7.90 -6.04 -16.69
CA MET A 132 8.44 -6.88 -15.62
C MET A 132 8.49 -8.37 -16.00
N LEU A 133 7.55 -8.84 -16.82
CA LEU A 133 7.51 -10.21 -17.34
C LEU A 133 8.47 -10.42 -18.53
N GLY A 134 9.15 -9.36 -19.02
CA GLY A 134 10.01 -9.40 -20.20
C GLY A 134 9.26 -9.34 -21.51
N GLU A 135 7.95 -9.06 -21.48
CA GLU A 135 7.10 -8.90 -22.65
C GLU A 135 7.22 -7.49 -23.23
N LYS A 136 7.08 -7.37 -24.58
CA LYS A 136 7.17 -6.09 -25.31
C LYS A 136 5.85 -5.73 -25.95
#